data_b47ffd47d45d6ee16d9f900f6b3f198d
#
_entry.id   b47ffd47d45d6ee16d9f900f6b3f198d
#
_cell.length_a   1.000
_cell.length_b   1.000
_cell.length_c   1.000
_cell.angle_alpha   90.00
_cell.angle_beta   90.00
_cell.angle_gamma   90.00
#
_symmetry.space_group_name_H-M   'P 1'
#
loop_
_entity.id
_entity.type
_entity.pdbx_description
1 polymer ?
#
loop_
_entity_poly.entity_id
_entity_poly.type
_entity_poly.pdbx_seq_one_letter_code
_entity_poly.pdbx_strand_id
1 'polypeptide(L)'
;MRLVCFEKNNEERWGFVVKHPIENRDWVFEPGKTGSYLQVTNRNASSGWLNAMEKFRTEWPATIQEFLNEGPEAMAELKKMNQFVPDFILRGDRVLLEHGGCPLEDVHLRCPVPRPRLMFGLVQNSPSFWRHNPNRRDINLYPMGHQRGIGSVVGHGETFLRASNYNVELGVVIGKEGRDIPITEAIKYIAGYTIVIDSEIKELYPEYLPSWTPSCNIEQELDWYVAAAASWCGKKVDAHCIVGPWISTPDEVGNPYDLLVYTLQNGQLRDRSHTAATSISVEGAIHWMSTFMTLKPGDIIHMGTMGTDGRPALPEDFVTRDANIGSEIENIGRVESPVFHPSGVDWRTEEEKHPNADYAPRDESIRDSMVPAVRDYLRMGLESIDSYDPKLTNHVWTCYANYEKAEAIEGMRKTPIPRFLNGPSAALGYEANKIQLAKRATSLDAGVEMAFVIGRLASGVKAADAADYILGYAPVVSVSDHSFADRVVEPCTQQEKHLPTIYARWGEGYQVVGSWQKDEPDWNAPMKLTIPGVGETEGSLSEYVHSPAEIVEAITKYITLFPGDVILMGRVAGRVEIAAEQADGLCFKASVGGFDELNVEVRRS
;
A
#
# COMPACT_ATOMS: atom_id res chain seq x y z
N MET A 1 24.38 -3.69 -2.96
CA MET A 1 23.78 -4.91 -3.55
C MET A 1 22.37 -4.60 -4.01
N ARG A 2 21.93 -5.20 -5.15
CA ARG A 2 20.59 -5.01 -5.73
C ARG A 2 19.81 -6.33 -5.68
N LEU A 3 18.61 -6.31 -5.09
CA LEU A 3 17.72 -7.48 -4.96
C LEU A 3 16.58 -7.37 -5.94
N VAL A 4 16.32 -8.41 -6.71
CA VAL A 4 15.28 -8.44 -7.74
C VAL A 4 14.26 -9.54 -7.49
N CYS A 5 13.01 -9.23 -7.79
CA CYS A 5 11.99 -10.23 -8.09
C CYS A 5 11.76 -10.23 -9.60
N PHE A 6 11.70 -11.41 -10.19
CA PHE A 6 11.59 -11.55 -11.62
C PHE A 6 10.78 -12.79 -12.00
N GLU A 7 10.31 -12.80 -13.24
CA GLU A 7 9.64 -13.94 -13.82
C GLU A 7 10.52 -14.56 -14.91
N LYS A 8 10.68 -15.87 -14.85
CA LYS A 8 11.35 -16.65 -15.87
C LYS A 8 10.57 -17.95 -16.10
N ASN A 9 10.20 -18.22 -17.35
CA ASN A 9 9.40 -19.39 -17.72
C ASN A 9 8.07 -19.50 -16.96
N ASN A 10 7.36 -18.37 -16.75
CA ASN A 10 6.13 -18.25 -15.98
C ASN A 10 6.24 -18.61 -14.49
N GLU A 11 7.44 -18.63 -13.93
CA GLU A 11 7.69 -18.82 -12.50
C GLU A 11 8.23 -17.53 -11.88
N GLU A 12 7.62 -17.11 -10.77
CA GLU A 12 8.16 -16.03 -9.94
C GLU A 12 9.43 -16.53 -9.25
N ARG A 13 10.49 -15.76 -9.34
CA ARG A 13 11.80 -16.03 -8.75
C ARG A 13 12.37 -14.76 -8.17
N TRP A 14 13.35 -14.91 -7.32
CA TRP A 14 14.09 -13.77 -6.78
C TRP A 14 15.59 -14.04 -6.80
N GLY A 15 16.36 -12.95 -6.72
CA GLY A 15 17.80 -13.05 -6.73
C GLY A 15 18.50 -11.72 -6.45
N PHE A 16 19.80 -11.72 -6.65
CA PHE A 16 20.64 -10.54 -6.54
C PHE A 16 21.34 -10.25 -7.85
N VAL A 17 21.57 -8.96 -8.12
CA VAL A 17 22.19 -8.51 -9.36
C VAL A 17 23.69 -8.29 -9.15
N VAL A 18 24.48 -8.82 -10.07
CA VAL A 18 25.93 -8.63 -10.15
C VAL A 18 26.26 -8.04 -11.51
N LYS A 19 27.07 -7.01 -11.53
CA LYS A 19 27.65 -6.53 -12.79
C LYS A 19 28.74 -7.50 -13.25
N HIS A 20 28.53 -8.10 -14.41
CA HIS A 20 29.49 -9.05 -14.97
C HIS A 20 30.81 -8.32 -15.28
N PRO A 21 31.91 -8.71 -14.62
CA PRO A 21 33.14 -7.91 -14.64
C PRO A 21 33.85 -7.85 -16.01
N ILE A 22 33.55 -8.79 -16.92
CA ILE A 22 34.15 -8.85 -18.27
C ILE A 22 33.17 -8.26 -19.30
N GLU A 23 31.88 -8.66 -19.24
CA GLU A 23 30.89 -8.25 -20.24
C GLU A 23 30.31 -6.85 -19.98
N ASN A 24 30.56 -6.31 -18.80
CA ASN A 24 30.06 -5.00 -18.33
C ASN A 24 28.54 -4.84 -18.41
N ARG A 25 27.78 -5.93 -18.31
CA ARG A 25 26.31 -5.98 -18.22
C ARG A 25 25.87 -6.62 -16.92
N ASP A 26 24.63 -6.40 -16.55
CA ASP A 26 24.06 -6.93 -15.33
C ASP A 26 23.58 -8.38 -15.51
N TRP A 27 23.85 -9.20 -14.51
CA TRP A 27 23.39 -10.57 -14.38
C TRP A 27 22.61 -10.76 -13.08
N VAL A 28 21.57 -11.56 -13.11
CA VAL A 28 20.84 -11.97 -11.91
C VAL A 28 21.25 -13.39 -11.50
N PHE A 29 21.48 -13.58 -10.21
CA PHE A 29 21.83 -14.86 -9.59
C PHE A 29 20.79 -15.28 -8.58
N GLU A 30 20.32 -16.54 -8.68
CA GLU A 30 19.39 -17.14 -7.72
C GLU A 30 20.18 -17.65 -6.51
N PRO A 31 19.89 -17.22 -5.26
CA PRO A 31 20.73 -17.53 -4.09
C PRO A 31 20.90 -19.02 -3.83
N GLY A 32 19.82 -19.82 -3.93
CA GLY A 32 19.87 -21.26 -3.68
C GLY A 32 20.78 -22.01 -4.65
N LYS A 33 20.67 -21.72 -5.95
CA LYS A 33 21.52 -22.33 -6.99
C LYS A 33 22.97 -21.90 -6.85
N THR A 34 23.18 -20.61 -6.63
CA THR A 34 24.50 -20.02 -6.46
C THR A 34 25.20 -20.58 -5.22
N GLY A 35 24.53 -20.61 -4.08
CA GLY A 35 25.05 -21.13 -2.83
C GLY A 35 25.41 -22.61 -2.92
N SER A 36 24.54 -23.41 -3.52
CA SER A 36 24.79 -24.84 -3.74
C SER A 36 26.03 -25.07 -4.61
N TYR A 37 26.16 -24.30 -5.68
CA TYR A 37 27.31 -24.37 -6.57
C TYR A 37 28.62 -23.97 -5.87
N LEU A 38 28.63 -22.83 -5.20
CA LEU A 38 29.79 -22.34 -4.46
C LEU A 38 30.23 -23.33 -3.36
N GLN A 39 29.30 -23.99 -2.69
CA GLN A 39 29.59 -24.98 -1.66
C GLN A 39 30.24 -26.24 -2.23
N VAL A 40 29.78 -26.72 -3.39
CA VAL A 40 30.36 -27.89 -4.06
C VAL A 40 31.77 -27.56 -4.60
N THR A 41 31.95 -26.43 -5.23
CA THR A 41 33.22 -25.98 -5.78
C THR A 41 34.25 -25.80 -4.68
N ASN A 42 33.86 -25.24 -3.55
CA ASN A 42 34.72 -25.08 -2.37
C ASN A 42 35.21 -26.42 -1.82
N ARG A 43 34.38 -27.45 -1.78
CA ARG A 43 34.78 -28.80 -1.31
C ARG A 43 35.84 -29.46 -2.23
N ASN A 44 35.83 -29.14 -3.51
CA ASN A 44 36.68 -29.76 -4.51
C ASN A 44 37.96 -28.97 -4.77
N ALA A 45 38.15 -27.80 -4.18
CA ALA A 45 39.31 -26.96 -4.42
C ALA A 45 40.49 -27.42 -3.57
N SER A 46 41.54 -27.83 -4.27
CA SER A 46 42.83 -28.29 -3.68
C SER A 46 43.78 -27.15 -3.28
N SER A 47 43.42 -25.90 -3.45
CA SER A 47 44.28 -24.73 -3.23
C SER A 47 44.05 -24.07 -1.89
N GLY A 48 45.13 -23.79 -1.15
CA GLY A 48 45.10 -23.34 0.26
C GLY A 48 44.36 -22.04 0.59
N TRP A 49 43.97 -21.24 -0.40
CA TRP A 49 43.18 -20.03 -0.16
C TRP A 49 41.68 -20.33 0.04
N LEU A 50 41.20 -21.48 -0.38
CA LEU A 50 39.83 -21.95 -0.15
C LEU A 50 39.63 -22.59 1.24
N ASN A 51 40.69 -22.94 1.93
CA ASN A 51 40.64 -23.49 3.29
C ASN A 51 40.16 -22.49 4.36
N ALA A 52 40.12 -21.19 4.03
CA ALA A 52 39.57 -20.13 4.88
C ALA A 52 38.13 -19.77 4.52
N MET A 53 37.53 -20.49 3.57
CA MET A 53 36.21 -20.10 3.06
C MET A 53 35.10 -20.47 4.03
N GLU A 54 34.25 -19.49 4.26
CA GLU A 54 32.99 -19.60 4.95
C GLU A 54 32.07 -20.64 4.27
N LYS A 55 31.24 -21.28 5.06
CA LYS A 55 30.16 -22.11 4.54
C LYS A 55 29.15 -21.19 3.90
N PHE A 56 28.85 -21.41 2.61
CA PHE A 56 27.74 -20.74 1.96
C PHE A 56 26.45 -21.44 2.28
N ARG A 57 25.42 -20.67 2.56
CA ARG A 57 24.07 -21.16 2.71
C ARG A 57 23.58 -21.74 1.38
N THR A 58 22.97 -22.92 1.42
CA THR A 58 22.44 -23.62 0.24
C THR A 58 20.92 -23.63 0.18
N GLU A 59 20.27 -23.51 1.31
CA GLU A 59 18.82 -23.46 1.41
C GLU A 59 18.37 -22.01 1.64
N TRP A 60 17.62 -21.48 0.70
CA TRP A 60 17.11 -20.12 0.71
C TRP A 60 15.59 -20.14 0.56
N PRO A 61 14.87 -19.14 1.11
CA PRO A 61 13.44 -19.00 0.96
C PRO A 61 13.01 -18.99 -0.52
N ALA A 62 11.80 -19.50 -0.76
CA ALA A 62 11.26 -19.56 -2.12
C ALA A 62 10.92 -18.19 -2.68
N THR A 63 10.53 -17.26 -1.82
CA THR A 63 10.11 -15.90 -2.21
C THR A 63 11.00 -14.83 -1.57
N ILE A 64 11.07 -13.68 -2.21
CA ILE A 64 11.78 -12.51 -1.66
C ILE A 64 11.15 -12.04 -0.35
N GLN A 65 9.83 -12.17 -0.19
CA GLN A 65 9.14 -11.80 1.03
C GLN A 65 9.57 -12.68 2.21
N GLU A 66 9.64 -13.98 2.01
CA GLU A 66 10.15 -14.91 3.03
C GLU A 66 11.61 -14.61 3.38
N PHE A 67 12.43 -14.29 2.38
CA PHE A 67 13.82 -13.86 2.60
C PHE A 67 13.91 -12.58 3.44
N LEU A 68 13.12 -11.57 3.13
CA LEU A 68 13.10 -10.33 3.92
C LEU A 68 12.68 -10.58 5.37
N ASN A 69 11.76 -11.53 5.60
CA ASN A 69 11.31 -11.92 6.94
C ASN A 69 12.40 -12.57 7.78
N GLU A 70 13.43 -13.15 7.17
CA GLU A 70 14.59 -13.67 7.91
C GLU A 70 15.49 -12.57 8.48
N GLY A 71 15.36 -11.36 7.95
CA GLY A 71 15.95 -10.15 8.50
C GLY A 71 17.43 -9.90 8.18
N PRO A 72 18.12 -9.08 9.01
CA PRO A 72 19.45 -8.55 8.70
C PRO A 72 20.55 -9.62 8.60
N GLU A 73 20.44 -10.72 9.31
CA GLU A 73 21.45 -11.79 9.29
C GLU A 73 21.48 -12.50 7.95
N ALA A 74 20.32 -12.88 7.42
CA ALA A 74 20.20 -13.48 6.09
C ALA A 74 20.65 -12.49 5.00
N MET A 75 20.35 -11.20 5.16
CA MET A 75 20.84 -10.15 4.27
C MET A 75 22.37 -10.08 4.27
N ALA A 76 23.01 -10.22 5.42
CA ALA A 76 24.47 -10.20 5.53
C ALA A 76 25.10 -11.43 4.83
N GLU A 77 24.48 -12.62 4.97
CA GLU A 77 24.92 -13.82 4.26
C GLU A 77 24.81 -13.66 2.74
N LEU A 78 23.71 -13.11 2.27
CA LEU A 78 23.52 -12.85 0.83
C LEU A 78 24.53 -11.83 0.28
N LYS A 79 24.85 -10.79 1.04
CA LYS A 79 25.88 -9.81 0.69
C LYS A 79 27.26 -10.45 0.52
N LYS A 80 27.63 -11.37 1.38
CA LYS A 80 28.88 -12.14 1.22
C LYS A 80 28.87 -12.90 -0.10
N MET A 81 27.80 -13.63 -0.41
CA MET A 81 27.67 -14.34 -1.68
C MET A 81 27.80 -13.39 -2.87
N ASN A 82 27.13 -12.26 -2.84
CA ASN A 82 27.20 -11.23 -3.88
C ASN A 82 28.65 -10.73 -4.11
N GLN A 83 29.43 -10.60 -3.05
CA GLN A 83 30.84 -10.18 -3.15
C GLN A 83 31.76 -11.24 -3.78
N PHE A 84 31.45 -12.53 -3.60
CA PHE A 84 32.28 -13.62 -4.14
C PHE A 84 32.02 -13.92 -5.62
N VAL A 85 30.78 -13.74 -6.09
CA VAL A 85 30.39 -14.10 -7.48
C VAL A 85 31.29 -13.46 -8.56
N PRO A 86 31.66 -12.17 -8.51
CA PRO A 86 32.55 -11.54 -9.50
C PRO A 86 33.91 -12.23 -9.62
N ASP A 87 34.48 -12.67 -8.49
CA ASP A 87 35.78 -13.34 -8.49
C ASP A 87 35.73 -14.71 -9.18
N PHE A 88 34.64 -15.45 -9.04
CA PHE A 88 34.43 -16.70 -9.77
C PHE A 88 34.29 -16.48 -11.27
N ILE A 89 33.55 -15.44 -11.67
CA ILE A 89 33.38 -15.07 -13.07
C ILE A 89 34.75 -14.68 -13.69
N LEU A 90 35.56 -13.89 -13.01
CA LEU A 90 36.89 -13.47 -13.47
C LEU A 90 37.85 -14.66 -13.67
N ARG A 91 37.64 -15.75 -12.97
CA ARG A 91 38.41 -17.00 -13.10
C ARG A 91 37.93 -17.89 -14.22
N GLY A 92 36.92 -17.48 -14.96
CA GLY A 92 36.37 -18.22 -16.10
C GLY A 92 35.42 -19.34 -15.71
N ASP A 93 34.77 -19.23 -14.55
CA ASP A 93 33.78 -20.21 -14.07
C ASP A 93 32.47 -20.11 -14.88
N ARG A 94 32.43 -20.80 -16.00
CA ARG A 94 31.26 -20.86 -16.87
C ARG A 94 30.09 -21.61 -16.23
N VAL A 95 30.39 -22.59 -15.37
CA VAL A 95 29.34 -23.42 -14.73
C VAL A 95 28.50 -22.60 -13.77
N LEU A 96 29.12 -21.65 -13.03
CA LEU A 96 28.39 -20.70 -12.20
C LEU A 96 27.41 -19.86 -13.01
N LEU A 97 27.85 -19.36 -14.17
CA LEU A 97 27.00 -18.57 -15.07
C LEU A 97 25.85 -19.41 -15.66
N GLU A 98 26.12 -20.64 -16.08
CA GLU A 98 25.09 -21.50 -16.69
C GLU A 98 24.04 -22.00 -15.71
N HIS A 99 24.40 -22.25 -14.46
CA HIS A 99 23.50 -22.84 -13.45
C HIS A 99 22.99 -21.89 -12.40
N GLY A 100 23.74 -20.86 -12.04
CA GLY A 100 23.42 -19.93 -10.95
C GLY A 100 22.84 -18.60 -11.41
N GLY A 101 23.09 -18.19 -12.65
CA GLY A 101 22.72 -16.87 -13.13
C GLY A 101 22.17 -16.84 -14.55
N CYS A 102 21.71 -15.66 -14.96
CA CYS A 102 21.37 -15.32 -16.34
C CYS A 102 21.49 -13.80 -16.53
N PRO A 103 21.68 -13.33 -17.78
CA PRO A 103 21.60 -11.90 -18.07
C PRO A 103 20.30 -11.30 -17.56
N LEU A 104 20.38 -10.11 -16.96
CA LEU A 104 19.21 -9.42 -16.42
C LEU A 104 18.19 -9.07 -17.51
N GLU A 105 18.65 -8.83 -18.73
CA GLU A 105 17.82 -8.55 -19.90
C GLU A 105 16.99 -9.76 -20.40
N ASP A 106 17.34 -10.98 -19.98
CA ASP A 106 16.65 -12.21 -20.34
C ASP A 106 15.51 -12.59 -19.38
N VAL A 107 15.21 -11.74 -18.40
CA VAL A 107 14.15 -11.97 -17.41
C VAL A 107 13.16 -10.82 -17.39
N HIS A 108 11.93 -11.12 -17.03
CA HIS A 108 10.89 -10.13 -16.75
C HIS A 108 11.01 -9.66 -15.31
N LEU A 109 11.41 -8.39 -15.11
CA LEU A 109 11.41 -7.80 -13.76
C LEU A 109 9.99 -7.62 -13.26
N ARG A 110 9.78 -7.96 -11.99
CA ARG A 110 8.55 -7.75 -11.25
C ARG A 110 8.75 -6.62 -10.25
N CYS A 111 7.66 -6.16 -9.65
CA CYS A 111 7.78 -5.39 -8.41
C CYS A 111 8.73 -6.11 -7.45
N PRO A 112 9.74 -5.46 -6.88
CA PRO A 112 10.73 -6.13 -6.02
C PRO A 112 10.11 -6.67 -4.72
N VAL A 113 8.92 -6.19 -4.33
CA VAL A 113 8.04 -6.79 -3.33
C VAL A 113 6.67 -6.96 -4.00
N PRO A 114 6.39 -8.09 -4.67
CA PRO A 114 5.23 -8.22 -5.56
C PRO A 114 3.87 -7.98 -4.89
N ARG A 115 3.76 -8.29 -3.62
CA ARG A 115 2.52 -8.19 -2.84
C ARG A 115 2.81 -7.54 -1.48
N PRO A 116 3.16 -6.24 -1.45
CA PRO A 116 3.47 -5.57 -0.20
C PRO A 116 2.24 -5.53 0.71
N ARG A 117 2.38 -5.99 1.95
CA ARG A 117 1.32 -5.93 2.97
C ARG A 117 0.89 -4.49 3.25
N LEU A 118 1.85 -3.60 3.28
CA LEU A 118 1.67 -2.18 3.48
C LEU A 118 2.45 -1.44 2.39
N MET A 119 1.78 -0.54 1.70
CA MET A 119 2.42 0.44 0.82
C MET A 119 1.84 1.81 1.13
N PHE A 120 2.57 2.59 1.91
CA PHE A 120 2.15 3.91 2.37
C PHE A 120 2.91 5.01 1.66
N GLY A 121 2.19 5.90 1.00
CA GLY A 121 2.76 7.05 0.31
C GLY A 121 2.51 8.36 1.03
N LEU A 122 3.58 9.12 1.31
CA LEU A 122 3.43 10.46 1.81
C LEU A 122 2.88 11.39 0.73
N VAL A 123 1.98 12.28 1.13
CA VAL A 123 1.50 13.34 0.25
C VAL A 123 2.15 14.65 0.64
N GLN A 124 2.45 15.47 -0.38
CA GLN A 124 2.94 16.84 -0.19
C GLN A 124 4.16 16.95 0.72
N ASN A 125 5.05 15.96 0.66
CA ASN A 125 6.28 15.93 1.44
C ASN A 125 7.42 16.76 0.83
N SER A 126 7.13 17.66 -0.12
CA SER A 126 8.11 18.57 -0.70
C SER A 126 7.75 20.03 -0.40
N PRO A 127 8.71 20.87 0.00
CA PRO A 127 8.49 22.31 0.20
C PRO A 127 7.94 23.03 -1.01
N SER A 128 8.14 22.50 -2.22
CA SER A 128 7.61 23.10 -3.46
C SER A 128 6.08 23.17 -3.48
N PHE A 129 5.39 22.19 -2.86
CA PHE A 129 3.93 22.24 -2.74
C PHE A 129 3.40 23.33 -1.81
N TRP A 130 4.25 23.86 -0.92
CA TRP A 130 3.86 24.83 0.11
C TRP A 130 4.00 26.26 -0.33
N ARG A 131 4.83 26.53 -1.36
CA ARG A 131 5.18 27.88 -1.81
C ARG A 131 3.99 28.71 -2.32
N HIS A 132 2.93 28.06 -2.76
CA HIS A 132 1.80 28.71 -3.40
C HIS A 132 0.54 28.81 -2.53
N ASN A 133 0.57 28.28 -1.31
CA ASN A 133 -0.57 28.36 -0.40
C ASN A 133 -0.22 29.22 0.82
N PRO A 134 -0.75 30.45 0.92
CA PRO A 134 -0.41 31.38 2.00
C PRO A 134 -0.84 30.91 3.40
N ASN A 135 -1.76 29.94 3.47
CA ASN A 135 -2.24 29.36 4.73
C ASN A 135 -1.44 28.13 5.16
N ARG A 136 -0.47 27.71 4.38
CA ARG A 136 0.35 26.54 4.68
C ARG A 136 1.65 26.92 5.37
N ARG A 137 2.10 26.01 6.22
CA ARG A 137 3.42 26.08 6.84
C ARG A 137 4.47 25.50 5.90
N ASP A 138 5.69 25.96 6.01
CA ASP A 138 6.83 25.45 5.22
C ASP A 138 7.22 23.99 5.56
N ILE A 139 6.58 23.37 6.58
CA ILE A 139 6.94 22.05 7.09
C ILE A 139 5.68 21.28 7.48
N ASN A 140 5.55 20.05 7.02
CA ASN A 140 4.57 19.11 7.58
C ASN A 140 4.91 18.81 9.04
N LEU A 141 3.94 18.91 9.92
CA LEU A 141 4.14 18.61 11.34
C LEU A 141 4.17 17.11 11.62
N TYR A 142 3.55 16.33 10.77
CA TYR A 142 3.54 14.87 10.82
C TYR A 142 3.36 14.30 9.41
N PRO A 143 3.77 13.06 9.16
CA PRO A 143 3.54 12.41 7.89
C PRO A 143 2.06 12.34 7.55
N MET A 144 1.70 12.83 6.38
CA MET A 144 0.38 12.69 5.77
C MET A 144 0.50 11.80 4.55
N GLY A 145 -0.45 10.91 4.33
CA GLY A 145 -0.33 9.99 3.21
C GLY A 145 -1.55 9.11 3.00
N HIS A 146 -1.39 8.18 2.11
CA HIS A 146 -2.42 7.22 1.73
C HIS A 146 -1.82 5.81 1.61
N GLN A 147 -2.65 4.80 1.75
CA GLN A 147 -2.26 3.43 1.44
C GLN A 147 -2.63 3.07 0.01
N ARG A 148 -1.76 2.31 -0.67
CA ARG A 148 -2.05 1.68 -1.96
C ARG A 148 -2.41 0.22 -1.78
N GLY A 149 -3.27 -0.27 -2.68
CA GLY A 149 -3.64 -1.68 -2.75
C GLY A 149 -2.67 -2.51 -3.59
N ILE A 150 -2.58 -3.81 -3.31
CA ILE A 150 -1.74 -4.73 -4.09
C ILE A 150 -2.14 -4.78 -5.57
N GLY A 151 -3.43 -4.63 -5.89
CA GLY A 151 -3.91 -4.57 -7.27
C GLY A 151 -3.39 -3.36 -8.04
N SER A 152 -3.00 -2.28 -7.35
CA SER A 152 -2.46 -1.09 -8.01
C SER A 152 -0.99 -1.22 -8.41
N VAL A 153 -0.25 -2.21 -7.90
CA VAL A 153 1.19 -2.32 -8.06
C VAL A 153 1.57 -3.07 -9.35
N VAL A 154 2.47 -2.48 -10.11
CA VAL A 154 3.14 -3.09 -11.27
C VAL A 154 4.65 -2.94 -11.16
N GLY A 155 5.41 -3.84 -11.78
CA GLY A 155 6.86 -3.78 -11.87
C GLY A 155 7.37 -3.04 -13.10
N HIS A 156 8.68 -2.99 -13.24
CA HIS A 156 9.37 -2.49 -14.44
C HIS A 156 8.94 -3.28 -15.69
N GLY A 157 8.54 -2.58 -16.74
CA GLY A 157 8.12 -3.19 -18.02
C GLY A 157 6.70 -3.76 -18.04
N GLU A 158 6.04 -3.86 -16.88
CA GLU A 158 4.64 -4.27 -16.82
C GLU A 158 3.71 -3.11 -17.23
N THR A 159 2.55 -3.45 -17.79
CA THR A 159 1.64 -2.44 -18.32
C THR A 159 0.99 -1.64 -17.20
N PHE A 160 1.11 -0.34 -17.30
CA PHE A 160 0.50 0.65 -16.44
C PHE A 160 -0.87 1.05 -17.02
N LEU A 161 -1.90 1.03 -16.20
CA LEU A 161 -3.25 1.32 -16.66
C LEU A 161 -3.62 2.76 -16.40
N ARG A 162 -3.69 3.57 -17.46
CA ARG A 162 -4.09 4.97 -17.44
C ARG A 162 -3.24 5.83 -16.49
N ALA A 163 -3.00 7.04 -16.83
CA ALA A 163 -2.49 8.05 -15.93
C ALA A 163 -2.94 9.41 -16.42
N SER A 164 -3.44 10.26 -15.53
CA SER A 164 -3.57 11.67 -15.82
C SER A 164 -2.20 12.31 -15.70
N ASN A 165 -1.54 12.07 -14.60
CA ASN A 165 -0.16 12.45 -14.35
C ASN A 165 0.54 11.39 -13.50
N TYR A 166 1.84 11.52 -13.32
CA TYR A 166 2.62 10.65 -12.45
C TYR A 166 3.75 11.44 -11.79
N ASN A 167 4.11 10.96 -10.62
CA ASN A 167 5.14 11.56 -9.79
C ASN A 167 6.17 10.51 -9.43
N VAL A 168 7.44 10.91 -9.38
CA VAL A 168 8.53 10.04 -8.98
C VAL A 168 8.81 10.22 -7.50
N GLU A 169 8.96 9.11 -6.81
CA GLU A 169 9.14 9.08 -5.36
C GLU A 169 10.20 8.07 -4.96
N LEU A 170 10.93 8.36 -3.89
CA LEU A 170 11.82 7.42 -3.24
C LEU A 170 10.99 6.41 -2.45
N GLY A 171 11.09 5.14 -2.78
CA GLY A 171 10.52 4.04 -2.02
C GLY A 171 11.53 3.50 -0.99
N VAL A 172 11.07 3.29 0.23
CA VAL A 172 11.83 2.72 1.34
C VAL A 172 11.24 1.37 1.68
N VAL A 173 12.02 0.31 1.59
CA VAL A 173 11.59 -1.06 1.90
C VAL A 173 12.05 -1.42 3.30
N ILE A 174 11.12 -1.80 4.16
CA ILE A 174 11.41 -2.24 5.54
C ILE A 174 12.06 -3.64 5.50
N GLY A 175 13.09 -3.85 6.29
CA GLY A 175 13.87 -5.09 6.34
C GLY A 175 13.93 -5.72 7.74
N LYS A 176 13.33 -5.09 8.73
CA LYS A 176 13.29 -5.60 10.10
C LYS A 176 11.97 -5.21 10.75
N GLU A 177 11.35 -6.18 11.43
CA GLU A 177 10.13 -5.93 12.19
C GLU A 177 10.39 -4.97 13.35
N GLY A 178 9.46 -4.00 13.56
CA GLY A 178 9.56 -3.09 14.68
C GLY A 178 8.32 -2.26 14.96
N ARG A 179 8.14 -1.95 16.23
CA ARG A 179 7.11 -1.06 16.76
C ARG A 179 7.75 -0.03 17.67
N ASP A 180 7.19 1.18 17.75
CA ASP A 180 7.72 2.29 18.53
C ASP A 180 9.22 2.57 18.24
N ILE A 181 9.62 2.46 16.98
CA ILE A 181 11.02 2.60 16.56
C ILE A 181 11.51 4.01 16.86
N PRO A 182 12.59 4.18 17.65
CA PRO A 182 13.17 5.50 17.85
C PRO A 182 13.68 6.08 16.53
N ILE A 183 13.50 7.38 16.30
CA ILE A 183 13.94 8.05 15.08
C ILE A 183 15.42 7.83 14.78
N THR A 184 16.26 7.80 15.83
CA THR A 184 17.71 7.57 15.74
C THR A 184 18.09 6.13 15.36
N GLU A 185 17.16 5.19 15.45
CA GLU A 185 17.36 3.77 15.12
C GLU A 185 16.71 3.38 13.80
N ALA A 186 15.86 4.23 13.24
CA ALA A 186 15.00 3.91 12.11
C ALA A 186 15.76 3.40 10.88
N ILE A 187 16.93 3.94 10.59
CA ILE A 187 17.79 3.53 9.47
C ILE A 187 18.17 2.04 9.54
N LYS A 188 18.24 1.45 10.72
CA LYS A 188 18.59 0.03 10.93
C LYS A 188 17.45 -0.93 10.55
N TYR A 189 16.26 -0.38 10.26
CA TYR A 189 15.08 -1.15 9.87
C TYR A 189 14.90 -1.21 8.35
N ILE A 190 15.77 -0.57 7.58
CA ILE A 190 15.68 -0.45 6.13
C ILE A 190 16.41 -1.60 5.45
N ALA A 191 15.71 -2.36 4.58
CA ALA A 191 16.33 -3.34 3.68
C ALA A 191 17.03 -2.65 2.51
N GLY A 192 16.42 -1.60 1.99
CA GLY A 192 16.95 -0.80 0.89
C GLY A 192 15.92 0.16 0.32
N TYR A 193 16.25 0.70 -0.83
CA TYR A 193 15.49 1.73 -1.52
C TYR A 193 15.08 1.25 -2.91
N THR A 194 13.97 1.75 -3.40
CA THR A 194 13.43 1.46 -4.73
C THR A 194 12.80 2.72 -5.33
N ILE A 195 12.44 2.68 -6.60
CA ILE A 195 11.69 3.76 -7.24
C ILE A 195 10.21 3.45 -7.13
N VAL A 196 9.41 4.47 -6.82
CA VAL A 196 7.95 4.41 -6.91
C VAL A 196 7.49 5.50 -7.87
N ILE A 197 6.74 5.11 -8.90
CA ILE A 197 5.97 6.05 -9.70
C ILE A 197 4.55 6.05 -9.15
N ASP A 198 4.24 7.10 -8.41
CA ASP A 198 2.92 7.35 -7.84
C ASP A 198 2.07 8.14 -8.84
N SER A 199 0.96 7.61 -9.24
CA SER A 199 0.07 8.30 -10.15
C SER A 199 -1.36 8.35 -9.65
N GLU A 200 -2.20 9.06 -10.39
CA GLU A 200 -3.61 9.25 -10.05
C GLU A 200 -4.45 9.43 -11.30
N ILE A 201 -5.74 9.13 -11.17
CA ILE A 201 -6.76 9.42 -12.18
C ILE A 201 -7.68 10.49 -11.59
N LYS A 202 -7.44 11.74 -11.94
CA LYS A 202 -8.20 12.89 -11.42
C LYS A 202 -9.65 12.91 -11.89
N GLU A 203 -9.91 12.35 -13.04
CA GLU A 203 -11.23 12.28 -13.67
C GLU A 203 -12.24 11.48 -12.85
N LEU A 204 -11.77 10.62 -11.94
CA LEU A 204 -12.65 9.90 -11.02
C LEU A 204 -13.15 10.74 -9.85
N TYR A 205 -12.50 11.88 -9.55
CA TYR A 205 -12.84 12.69 -8.39
C TYR A 205 -14.27 13.26 -8.40
N PRO A 206 -14.78 13.79 -9.53
CA PRO A 206 -16.15 14.32 -9.57
C PRO A 206 -17.22 13.27 -9.28
N GLU A 207 -16.99 12.01 -9.64
CA GLU A 207 -17.93 10.92 -9.38
C GLU A 207 -18.09 10.66 -7.87
N TYR A 208 -17.00 10.78 -7.11
CA TYR A 208 -16.95 10.50 -5.68
C TYR A 208 -17.13 11.73 -4.80
N LEU A 209 -17.01 12.89 -5.39
CA LEU A 209 -17.12 14.19 -4.73
C LEU A 209 -18.17 15.05 -5.44
N PRO A 210 -19.47 14.73 -5.31
CA PRO A 210 -20.54 15.43 -6.03
C PRO A 210 -20.62 16.93 -5.76
N SER A 211 -19.96 17.39 -4.69
CA SER A 211 -19.84 18.82 -4.37
C SER A 211 -18.64 19.51 -5.02
N TRP A 212 -17.77 18.72 -5.68
CA TRP A 212 -16.65 19.30 -6.42
C TRP A 212 -17.17 19.95 -7.70
N THR A 213 -16.91 21.22 -7.82
CA THR A 213 -17.21 21.96 -9.05
C THR A 213 -15.91 22.63 -9.53
N PRO A 214 -15.70 22.73 -10.84
CA PRO A 214 -14.52 23.43 -11.40
C PRO A 214 -14.40 24.90 -10.97
N SER A 215 -15.45 25.45 -10.36
CA SER A 215 -15.49 26.80 -9.81
C SER A 215 -15.03 26.90 -8.36
N CYS A 216 -14.65 25.78 -7.72
CA CYS A 216 -14.02 25.83 -6.40
C CYS A 216 -12.71 26.63 -6.49
N ASN A 217 -12.44 27.45 -5.46
CA ASN A 217 -11.14 28.09 -5.38
C ASN A 217 -10.03 27.03 -5.20
N ILE A 218 -8.80 27.37 -5.57
CA ILE A 218 -7.65 26.44 -5.53
C ILE A 218 -7.46 25.79 -4.15
N GLU A 219 -7.80 26.48 -3.07
CA GLU A 219 -7.71 25.94 -1.71
C GLU A 219 -8.72 24.82 -1.47
N GLN A 220 -9.97 25.00 -1.90
CA GLN A 220 -10.99 23.95 -1.81
C GLN A 220 -10.68 22.77 -2.73
N GLU A 221 -10.14 23.04 -3.89
CA GLU A 221 -9.74 22.00 -4.85
C GLU A 221 -8.61 21.13 -4.31
N LEU A 222 -7.58 21.72 -3.72
CA LEU A 222 -6.49 20.99 -3.07
C LEU A 222 -6.98 20.15 -1.86
N ASP A 223 -7.91 20.66 -1.09
CA ASP A 223 -8.46 19.98 0.07
C ASP A 223 -9.25 18.72 -0.33
N TRP A 224 -10.07 18.85 -1.36
CA TRP A 224 -10.82 17.74 -1.91
C TRP A 224 -9.92 16.71 -2.58
N TYR A 225 -8.91 17.16 -3.29
CA TYR A 225 -7.92 16.33 -3.94
C TYR A 225 -7.24 15.36 -2.97
N VAL A 226 -6.75 15.86 -1.84
CA VAL A 226 -6.06 14.99 -0.88
C VAL A 226 -7.04 14.07 -0.15
N ALA A 227 -8.23 14.54 0.19
CA ALA A 227 -9.26 13.70 0.79
C ALA A 227 -9.64 12.54 -0.13
N ALA A 228 -9.81 12.79 -1.44
CA ALA A 228 -10.09 11.77 -2.43
C ALA A 228 -8.92 10.82 -2.65
N ALA A 229 -7.70 11.34 -2.80
CA ALA A 229 -6.51 10.53 -2.98
C ALA A 229 -6.20 9.67 -1.75
N ALA A 230 -6.40 10.21 -0.56
CA ALA A 230 -6.20 9.49 0.69
C ALA A 230 -7.28 8.44 0.94
N SER A 231 -8.52 8.69 0.50
CA SER A 231 -9.63 7.78 0.73
C SER A 231 -9.55 6.53 -0.16
N TRP A 232 -9.75 6.62 -1.47
CA TRP A 232 -9.71 5.42 -2.31
C TRP A 232 -9.63 5.67 -3.82
N CYS A 233 -10.25 6.71 -4.33
CA CYS A 233 -10.29 6.96 -5.76
C CYS A 233 -8.98 7.55 -6.29
N GLY A 234 -8.71 7.35 -7.57
CA GLY A 234 -7.61 7.96 -8.29
C GLY A 234 -6.25 7.33 -8.06
N LYS A 235 -5.89 7.01 -6.82
CA LYS A 235 -4.58 6.43 -6.47
C LYS A 235 -4.59 4.93 -6.17
N LYS A 236 -5.75 4.31 -6.04
CA LYS A 236 -5.89 2.89 -5.67
C LYS A 236 -6.41 2.00 -6.80
N VAL A 237 -6.61 2.58 -7.96
CA VAL A 237 -7.02 1.87 -9.17
C VAL A 237 -5.98 0.81 -9.54
N ASP A 238 -6.47 -0.30 -10.11
CA ASP A 238 -5.63 -1.40 -10.53
C ASP A 238 -4.52 -0.97 -11.49
N ALA A 239 -3.34 -1.60 -11.36
CA ALA A 239 -2.16 -1.42 -12.20
C ALA A 239 -1.80 0.06 -12.40
N HIS A 240 -1.71 0.82 -11.30
CA HIS A 240 -1.59 2.28 -11.32
C HIS A 240 -0.44 2.84 -10.49
N CYS A 241 0.53 1.99 -10.13
CA CYS A 241 1.71 2.36 -9.38
C CYS A 241 2.89 1.46 -9.77
N ILE A 242 3.94 2.03 -10.37
CA ILE A 242 5.14 1.26 -10.71
C ILE A 242 6.08 1.24 -9.51
N VAL A 243 6.57 0.05 -9.15
CA VAL A 243 7.58 -0.15 -8.12
C VAL A 243 8.73 -0.96 -8.67
N GLY A 244 9.95 -0.45 -8.58
CA GLY A 244 11.12 -1.16 -9.11
C GLY A 244 12.35 -0.27 -9.34
N PRO A 245 13.31 -0.74 -10.11
CA PRO A 245 13.36 -2.07 -10.74
C PRO A 245 13.76 -3.18 -9.77
N TRP A 246 14.37 -2.82 -8.62
CA TRP A 246 14.92 -3.68 -7.58
C TRP A 246 14.95 -2.94 -6.23
N ILE A 247 15.37 -3.66 -5.18
CA ILE A 247 15.75 -3.07 -3.90
C ILE A 247 17.26 -2.84 -3.93
N SER A 248 17.69 -1.57 -3.91
CA SER A 248 19.10 -1.20 -3.72
C SER A 248 19.39 -1.08 -2.22
N THR A 249 20.34 -1.88 -1.72
CA THR A 249 20.67 -1.86 -0.27
C THR A 249 21.31 -0.52 0.14
N PRO A 250 21.25 -0.12 1.43
CA PRO A 250 21.75 1.19 1.86
C PRO A 250 23.22 1.46 1.52
N ASP A 251 24.06 0.44 1.50
CA ASP A 251 25.47 0.54 1.11
C ASP A 251 25.68 0.80 -0.40
N GLU A 252 24.73 0.37 -1.24
CA GLU A 252 24.72 0.67 -2.69
C GLU A 252 24.29 2.13 -2.94
N VAL A 253 23.29 2.59 -2.22
CA VAL A 253 22.68 3.91 -2.41
C VAL A 253 23.53 5.03 -1.82
N GLY A 254 24.14 4.78 -0.65
CA GLY A 254 24.87 5.78 0.10
C GLY A 254 23.94 6.73 0.86
N ASN A 255 23.99 8.02 0.57
CA ASN A 255 23.13 9.02 1.21
C ASN A 255 21.80 9.13 0.48
N PRO A 256 20.66 8.68 1.05
CA PRO A 256 19.36 8.72 0.39
C PRO A 256 18.81 10.16 0.20
N TYR A 257 19.44 11.15 0.81
CA TYR A 257 19.06 12.57 0.70
C TYR A 257 19.91 13.35 -0.31
N ASP A 258 20.80 12.69 -1.04
CA ASP A 258 21.70 13.34 -2.00
C ASP A 258 21.72 12.58 -3.34
N LEU A 259 20.53 12.42 -3.92
CA LEU A 259 20.32 11.70 -5.16
C LEU A 259 19.55 12.56 -6.16
N LEU A 260 20.01 12.57 -7.40
CA LEU A 260 19.27 13.14 -8.52
C LEU A 260 18.11 12.24 -8.92
N VAL A 261 16.98 12.86 -9.24
CA VAL A 261 15.74 12.19 -9.65
C VAL A 261 15.34 12.71 -11.03
N TYR A 262 15.08 11.80 -11.94
CA TYR A 262 14.68 12.11 -13.31
C TYR A 262 13.31 11.51 -13.61
N THR A 263 12.40 12.35 -14.07
CA THR A 263 11.09 11.94 -14.59
C THR A 263 11.18 11.81 -16.10
N LEU A 264 10.80 10.67 -16.64
CA LEU A 264 10.99 10.33 -18.05
C LEU A 264 9.65 10.00 -18.72
N GLN A 265 9.48 10.41 -19.96
CA GLN A 265 8.40 9.96 -20.83
C GLN A 265 8.94 9.66 -22.22
N ASN A 266 8.67 8.47 -22.74
CA ASN A 266 9.24 7.98 -24.00
C ASN A 266 10.77 8.09 -24.04
N GLY A 267 11.42 7.79 -22.91
CA GLY A 267 12.87 7.91 -22.76
C GLY A 267 13.41 9.34 -22.66
N GLN A 268 12.57 10.36 -22.82
CA GLN A 268 12.96 11.77 -22.76
C GLN A 268 12.76 12.34 -21.35
N LEU A 269 13.71 13.19 -20.94
CA LEU A 269 13.61 13.92 -19.68
C LEU A 269 12.44 14.90 -19.69
N ARG A 270 11.55 14.76 -18.72
CA ARG A 270 10.42 15.66 -18.48
C ARG A 270 10.70 16.61 -17.33
N ASP A 271 11.23 16.07 -16.23
CA ASP A 271 11.54 16.84 -15.05
C ASP A 271 12.77 16.28 -14.33
N ARG A 272 13.39 17.13 -13.53
CA ARG A 272 14.54 16.78 -12.69
C ARG A 272 14.35 17.36 -11.29
N SER A 273 14.52 16.51 -10.31
CA SER A 273 14.42 16.89 -8.90
C SER A 273 15.52 16.24 -8.07
N HIS A 274 15.45 16.36 -6.78
CA HIS A 274 16.48 15.89 -5.86
C HIS A 274 15.85 15.37 -4.57
N THR A 275 16.37 14.26 -4.03
CA THR A 275 15.82 13.65 -2.81
C THR A 275 15.95 14.50 -1.56
N ALA A 276 16.83 15.51 -1.56
CA ALA A 276 16.89 16.51 -0.48
C ALA A 276 15.61 17.34 -0.34
N ALA A 277 14.75 17.36 -1.36
CA ALA A 277 13.52 18.16 -1.34
C ALA A 277 12.38 17.46 -0.59
N THR A 278 12.63 16.96 0.61
CA THR A 278 11.62 16.33 1.49
C THR A 278 11.51 17.06 2.82
N SER A 279 10.28 17.25 3.30
CA SER A 279 10.01 17.90 4.60
C SER A 279 10.09 16.90 5.76
N ILE A 280 9.55 15.70 5.56
CA ILE A 280 9.63 14.60 6.51
C ILE A 280 10.74 13.65 6.04
N SER A 281 11.67 13.34 6.92
CA SER A 281 12.75 12.40 6.65
C SER A 281 12.26 10.94 6.61
N VAL A 282 13.05 10.05 6.03
CA VAL A 282 12.79 8.60 6.02
C VAL A 282 12.66 8.09 7.45
N GLU A 283 13.57 8.50 8.34
CA GLU A 283 13.56 8.12 9.75
C GLU A 283 12.31 8.64 10.46
N GLY A 284 11.89 9.86 10.14
CA GLY A 284 10.67 10.47 10.67
C GLY A 284 9.41 9.71 10.25
N ALA A 285 9.33 9.28 9.00
CA ALA A 285 8.22 8.49 8.49
C ALA A 285 8.14 7.10 9.15
N ILE A 286 9.26 6.39 9.24
CA ILE A 286 9.36 5.09 9.92
C ILE A 286 8.98 5.21 11.41
N HIS A 287 9.55 6.19 12.09
CA HIS A 287 9.23 6.46 13.50
C HIS A 287 7.72 6.67 13.67
N TRP A 288 7.15 7.60 12.92
CA TRP A 288 5.74 7.95 13.03
C TRP A 288 4.83 6.76 12.78
N MET A 289 5.02 6.01 11.69
CA MET A 289 4.19 4.85 11.38
C MET A 289 4.30 3.76 12.44
N SER A 290 5.50 3.51 12.95
CA SER A 290 5.72 2.49 13.97
C SER A 290 5.08 2.81 15.33
N THR A 291 4.63 4.05 15.56
CA THR A 291 3.95 4.42 16.83
C THR A 291 2.52 3.87 16.94
N PHE A 292 1.90 3.46 15.85
CA PHE A 292 0.53 2.95 15.85
C PHE A 292 0.36 1.59 15.17
N MET A 293 1.38 1.12 14.44
CA MET A 293 1.39 -0.23 13.86
C MET A 293 2.79 -0.84 13.90
N THR A 294 2.87 -2.15 13.92
CA THR A 294 4.13 -2.86 13.74
C THR A 294 4.48 -2.87 12.25
N LEU A 295 5.61 -2.26 11.91
CA LEU A 295 6.19 -2.36 10.57
C LEU A 295 6.84 -3.73 10.40
N LYS A 296 6.67 -4.34 9.23
CA LYS A 296 7.19 -5.67 8.91
C LYS A 296 8.11 -5.64 7.69
N PRO A 297 9.03 -6.58 7.57
CA PRO A 297 9.85 -6.72 6.37
C PRO A 297 8.98 -6.80 5.12
N GLY A 298 9.36 -6.06 4.07
CA GLY A 298 8.59 -5.96 2.84
C GLY A 298 7.52 -4.86 2.82
N ASP A 299 7.23 -4.20 3.96
CA ASP A 299 6.43 -2.98 3.93
C ASP A 299 7.16 -1.88 3.16
N ILE A 300 6.44 -1.08 2.39
CA ILE A 300 6.99 0.00 1.58
C ILE A 300 6.43 1.33 2.07
N ILE A 301 7.34 2.29 2.30
CA ILE A 301 6.99 3.69 2.52
C ILE A 301 7.55 4.49 1.35
N HIS A 302 6.71 5.17 0.57
CA HIS A 302 7.20 6.07 -0.46
C HIS A 302 7.05 7.52 0.00
N MET A 303 8.11 8.31 -0.29
CA MET A 303 8.42 9.54 0.42
C MET A 303 7.70 10.78 -0.13
N GLY A 304 6.74 10.60 -1.03
CA GLY A 304 6.05 11.70 -1.68
C GLY A 304 6.83 12.29 -2.85
N THR A 305 6.14 13.03 -3.68
CA THR A 305 6.69 13.64 -4.89
C THR A 305 7.87 14.54 -4.55
N MET A 306 9.00 14.32 -5.21
CA MET A 306 10.26 15.02 -4.95
C MET A 306 10.44 16.31 -5.73
N GLY A 307 9.38 16.85 -6.28
CA GLY A 307 9.43 18.16 -6.89
C GLY A 307 9.06 18.14 -8.36
N THR A 308 7.88 18.54 -8.62
CA THR A 308 7.66 19.62 -9.59
C THR A 308 7.84 20.91 -8.80
N ASP A 309 8.34 21.97 -9.38
CA ASP A 309 8.50 23.27 -8.70
C ASP A 309 7.15 23.89 -8.23
N GLY A 310 6.11 23.08 -8.01
CA GLY A 310 4.76 23.52 -7.70
C GLY A 310 4.10 24.28 -8.85
N ARG A 311 4.67 24.20 -10.05
CA ARG A 311 4.04 24.75 -11.24
C ARG A 311 2.78 23.96 -11.59
N PRO A 312 1.73 24.58 -12.09
CA PRO A 312 0.59 23.86 -12.65
C PRO A 312 1.06 22.86 -13.70
N ALA A 313 0.45 21.67 -13.73
CA ALA A 313 0.70 20.72 -14.80
C ALA A 313 0.42 21.37 -16.16
N LEU A 314 1.37 21.32 -17.06
CA LEU A 314 1.21 21.82 -18.42
C LEU A 314 0.64 20.68 -19.29
N PRO A 315 0.01 20.98 -20.45
CA PRO A 315 -0.49 19.94 -21.36
C PRO A 315 0.55 18.88 -21.73
N GLU A 316 1.82 19.28 -21.86
CA GLU A 316 2.94 18.37 -22.14
C GLU A 316 3.36 17.47 -20.98
N ASP A 317 2.93 17.77 -19.78
CA ASP A 317 3.22 16.95 -18.58
C ASP A 317 2.26 15.76 -18.48
N PHE A 318 1.16 15.80 -19.20
CA PHE A 318 0.17 14.74 -19.21
C PHE A 318 0.66 13.53 -20.01
N VAL A 319 0.23 12.37 -19.56
CA VAL A 319 0.58 11.10 -20.21
C VAL A 319 -0.20 10.97 -21.51
N THR A 320 0.51 10.81 -22.61
CA THR A 320 -0.13 10.57 -23.91
C THR A 320 -0.46 9.10 -24.10
N ARG A 321 -1.41 8.82 -25.00
CA ARG A 321 -1.68 7.47 -25.47
C ARG A 321 -0.40 6.82 -25.99
N ASP A 322 -0.25 5.53 -25.71
CA ASP A 322 0.91 4.72 -26.14
C ASP A 322 2.27 5.27 -25.65
N ALA A 323 2.26 6.03 -24.55
CA ALA A 323 3.47 6.51 -23.92
C ALA A 323 4.13 5.40 -23.08
N ASN A 324 5.45 5.49 -22.95
CA ASN A 324 6.18 4.85 -21.87
C ASN A 324 6.47 5.91 -20.80
N ILE A 325 6.04 5.64 -19.57
CA ILE A 325 6.40 6.47 -18.42
C ILE A 325 7.55 5.83 -17.68
N GLY A 326 8.43 6.66 -17.13
CA GLY A 326 9.60 6.14 -16.44
C GLY A 326 10.22 7.12 -15.46
N SER A 327 11.21 6.61 -14.76
CA SER A 327 12.03 7.36 -13.83
C SER A 327 13.39 6.74 -13.69
N GLU A 328 14.36 7.58 -13.34
CA GLU A 328 15.66 7.16 -12.88
C GLU A 328 16.01 7.91 -11.58
N ILE A 329 16.47 7.17 -10.58
CA ILE A 329 17.03 7.75 -9.35
C ILE A 329 18.48 7.27 -9.25
N GLU A 330 19.38 8.24 -9.06
CA GLU A 330 20.81 7.98 -8.92
C GLU A 330 21.10 6.90 -7.88
N ASN A 331 22.02 5.99 -8.15
CA ASN A 331 22.41 4.85 -7.33
C ASN A 331 21.29 3.83 -7.02
N ILE A 332 20.06 4.07 -7.49
CA ILE A 332 18.96 3.10 -7.33
C ILE A 332 18.71 2.36 -8.63
N GLY A 333 18.46 3.07 -9.72
CA GLY A 333 18.24 2.45 -11.02
C GLY A 333 17.22 3.20 -11.86
N ARG A 334 16.65 2.50 -12.86
CA ARG A 334 15.68 3.05 -13.80
C ARG A 334 14.49 2.12 -13.96
N VAL A 335 13.29 2.68 -13.93
CA VAL A 335 12.05 2.01 -14.29
C VAL A 335 11.43 2.66 -15.53
N GLU A 336 10.76 1.87 -16.33
CA GLU A 336 9.99 2.32 -17.47
C GLU A 336 8.87 1.31 -17.75
N SER A 337 7.67 1.78 -18.04
CA SER A 337 6.51 0.92 -18.29
C SER A 337 5.59 1.52 -19.35
N PRO A 338 5.02 0.69 -20.25
CA PRO A 338 4.06 1.17 -21.24
C PRO A 338 2.74 1.53 -20.57
N VAL A 339 2.11 2.60 -21.04
CA VAL A 339 0.79 3.04 -20.59
C VAL A 339 -0.28 2.52 -21.53
N PHE A 340 -1.31 1.90 -20.97
CA PHE A 340 -2.46 1.44 -21.71
C PHE A 340 -3.70 2.30 -21.39
N HIS A 341 -4.30 2.88 -22.43
CA HIS A 341 -5.56 3.61 -22.34
C HIS A 341 -6.67 2.80 -23.01
N PRO A 342 -7.57 2.15 -22.25
CA PRO A 342 -8.57 1.24 -22.80
C PRO A 342 -9.52 1.87 -23.81
N SER A 343 -9.89 3.14 -23.62
CA SER A 343 -10.90 3.84 -24.44
C SER A 343 -10.40 4.27 -25.81
N GLY A 344 -9.09 4.33 -26.01
CA GLY A 344 -8.52 4.88 -27.24
C GLY A 344 -8.73 6.38 -27.45
N VAL A 345 -9.21 7.09 -26.44
CA VAL A 345 -9.51 8.52 -26.48
C VAL A 345 -8.32 9.30 -25.93
N ASP A 346 -8.01 10.44 -26.58
CA ASP A 346 -7.07 11.41 -26.01
C ASP A 346 -7.77 12.12 -24.84
N TRP A 347 -7.47 11.68 -23.63
CA TRP A 347 -8.09 12.17 -22.41
C TRP A 347 -7.90 13.68 -22.17
N ARG A 348 -6.85 14.31 -22.75
CA ARG A 348 -6.67 15.75 -22.68
C ARG A 348 -7.81 16.52 -23.36
N THR A 349 -8.36 15.95 -24.42
CA THR A 349 -9.49 16.55 -25.14
C THR A 349 -10.79 16.40 -24.36
N GLU A 350 -10.91 15.36 -23.56
CA GLU A 350 -12.09 15.04 -22.76
C GLU A 350 -12.11 15.76 -21.43
N GLU A 351 -10.93 15.99 -20.80
CA GLU A 351 -10.82 16.81 -19.60
C GLU A 351 -11.32 18.25 -19.85
N GLU A 352 -11.05 18.78 -21.05
CA GLU A 352 -11.55 20.10 -21.44
C GLU A 352 -13.04 20.13 -21.77
N LYS A 353 -13.60 19.02 -22.27
CA LYS A 353 -14.97 18.98 -22.82
C LYS A 353 -15.97 18.25 -21.92
N HIS A 354 -15.54 17.20 -21.23
CA HIS A 354 -16.41 16.32 -20.43
C HIS A 354 -15.64 15.73 -19.24
N PRO A 355 -15.55 16.43 -18.12
CA PRO A 355 -14.88 15.91 -16.91
C PRO A 355 -15.48 14.58 -16.39
N ASN A 356 -16.65 14.19 -16.88
CA ASN A 356 -17.33 12.93 -16.59
C ASN A 356 -17.35 11.96 -17.78
N ALA A 357 -16.49 12.15 -18.77
CA ALA A 357 -16.47 11.28 -19.92
C ALA A 357 -16.29 9.82 -19.51
N ASP A 358 -17.15 9.00 -20.04
CA ASP A 358 -17.28 7.58 -19.77
C ASP A 358 -15.94 6.87 -19.94
N TYR A 359 -15.27 6.66 -18.82
CA TYR A 359 -14.28 5.61 -18.77
C TYR A 359 -15.03 4.30 -18.87
N ALA A 360 -15.29 3.88 -20.12
CA ALA A 360 -16.02 2.65 -20.41
C ALA A 360 -15.52 1.53 -19.51
N PRO A 361 -16.42 0.70 -18.97
CA PRO A 361 -16.02 -0.49 -18.23
C PRO A 361 -15.00 -1.23 -19.07
N ARG A 362 -13.87 -1.58 -18.49
CA ARG A 362 -12.85 -2.33 -19.17
C ARG A 362 -13.43 -3.67 -19.60
N ASP A 363 -12.99 -4.15 -20.74
CA ASP A 363 -13.06 -5.57 -21.03
C ASP A 363 -12.37 -6.31 -19.88
N GLU A 364 -13.13 -7.05 -19.09
CA GLU A 364 -12.65 -7.74 -17.88
C GLU A 364 -11.47 -8.66 -18.21
N SER A 365 -11.46 -9.29 -19.40
CA SER A 365 -10.39 -10.15 -19.85
C SER A 365 -9.04 -9.41 -19.99
N ILE A 366 -9.08 -8.17 -20.46
CA ILE A 366 -7.89 -7.32 -20.58
C ILE A 366 -7.41 -6.87 -19.21
N ARG A 367 -8.35 -6.50 -18.32
CA ARG A 367 -8.03 -6.05 -16.97
C ARG A 367 -7.29 -7.12 -16.17
N ASP A 368 -7.82 -8.34 -16.11
CA ASP A 368 -7.25 -9.44 -15.35
C ASP A 368 -5.85 -9.81 -15.85
N SER A 369 -5.61 -9.72 -17.16
CA SER A 369 -4.28 -9.97 -17.73
C SER A 369 -3.25 -8.90 -17.37
N MET A 370 -3.69 -7.67 -17.04
CA MET A 370 -2.82 -6.51 -16.78
C MET A 370 -2.56 -6.23 -15.31
N VAL A 371 -3.29 -6.87 -14.40
CA VAL A 371 -3.09 -6.72 -12.95
C VAL A 371 -2.19 -7.85 -12.44
N PRO A 372 -0.91 -7.59 -12.12
CA PRO A 372 0.02 -8.63 -11.71
C PRO A 372 -0.45 -9.44 -10.50
N ALA A 373 -1.04 -8.77 -9.51
CA ALA A 373 -1.57 -9.43 -8.32
C ALA A 373 -2.69 -10.45 -8.66
N VAL A 374 -3.55 -10.16 -9.63
CA VAL A 374 -4.58 -11.11 -10.10
C VAL A 374 -3.90 -12.36 -10.67
N ARG A 375 -2.91 -12.20 -11.55
CA ARG A 375 -2.15 -13.33 -12.09
C ARG A 375 -1.51 -14.18 -11.00
N ASP A 376 -0.98 -13.54 -9.95
CA ASP A 376 -0.36 -14.23 -8.83
C ASP A 376 -1.40 -15.06 -8.04
N TYR A 377 -2.56 -14.49 -7.74
CA TYR A 377 -3.64 -15.20 -7.06
C TYR A 377 -4.14 -16.40 -7.85
N LEU A 378 -4.31 -16.26 -9.16
CA LEU A 378 -4.67 -17.37 -10.05
C LEU A 378 -3.60 -18.47 -10.03
N ARG A 379 -2.31 -18.13 -10.10
CA ARG A 379 -1.20 -19.10 -10.04
C ARG A 379 -1.12 -19.83 -8.70
N MET A 380 -1.47 -19.16 -7.62
CA MET A 380 -1.51 -19.76 -6.28
C MET A 380 -2.77 -20.59 -6.01
N GLY A 381 -3.74 -20.60 -6.95
CA GLY A 381 -5.04 -21.23 -6.75
C GLY A 381 -5.89 -20.53 -5.70
N LEU A 382 -5.69 -19.22 -5.55
CA LEU A 382 -6.39 -18.37 -4.57
C LEU A 382 -7.45 -17.47 -5.23
N GLU A 383 -7.99 -17.86 -6.37
CA GLU A 383 -9.13 -17.16 -7.01
C GLU A 383 -10.40 -17.19 -6.16
N SER A 384 -10.52 -18.19 -5.28
CA SER A 384 -11.59 -18.31 -4.29
C SER A 384 -11.12 -19.02 -3.03
N ILE A 385 -11.78 -18.71 -1.90
CA ILE A 385 -11.56 -19.35 -0.61
C ILE A 385 -12.90 -19.84 -0.03
N ASP A 386 -12.88 -20.99 0.67
CA ASP A 386 -14.06 -21.55 1.32
C ASP A 386 -14.17 -21.19 2.81
N SER A 387 -13.08 -20.68 3.37
CA SER A 387 -12.98 -20.22 4.76
C SER A 387 -12.05 -19.02 4.85
N TYR A 388 -12.34 -18.14 5.80
CA TYR A 388 -11.54 -16.96 6.01
C TYR A 388 -10.20 -17.28 6.68
N ASP A 389 -9.11 -16.80 6.09
CA ASP A 389 -7.77 -16.79 6.68
C ASP A 389 -7.27 -15.34 6.78
N PRO A 390 -7.02 -14.83 8.00
CA PRO A 390 -6.51 -13.46 8.20
C PRO A 390 -5.22 -13.13 7.43
N LYS A 391 -4.41 -14.16 7.13
CA LYS A 391 -3.16 -13.98 6.38
C LYS A 391 -3.38 -13.56 4.92
N LEU A 392 -4.58 -13.79 4.40
CA LEU A 392 -4.96 -13.39 3.05
C LEU A 392 -5.48 -11.97 2.98
N THR A 393 -5.76 -11.33 4.11
CA THR A 393 -6.27 -9.95 4.11
C THR A 393 -5.17 -8.99 3.67
N ASN A 394 -5.39 -8.35 2.53
CA ASN A 394 -4.49 -7.32 2.01
C ASN A 394 -4.98 -5.93 2.44
N HIS A 395 -6.30 -5.72 2.44
CA HIS A 395 -6.92 -4.43 2.70
C HIS A 395 -8.08 -4.54 3.64
N VAL A 396 -8.26 -3.47 4.41
CA VAL A 396 -9.46 -3.19 5.17
C VAL A 396 -10.11 -1.97 4.54
N TRP A 397 -11.26 -2.18 3.93
CA TRP A 397 -12.08 -1.11 3.42
C TRP A 397 -13.10 -0.71 4.48
N THR A 398 -13.30 0.58 4.68
CA THR A 398 -14.31 1.08 5.61
C THR A 398 -15.25 1.97 4.85
N CYS A 399 -16.54 1.65 4.85
CA CYS A 399 -17.57 2.56 4.39
C CYS A 399 -17.71 3.70 5.38
N TYR A 400 -17.71 4.90 4.85
CA TYR A 400 -17.76 6.10 5.64
C TYR A 400 -19.11 6.79 5.47
N ALA A 401 -19.71 7.21 6.59
CA ALA A 401 -21.04 7.84 6.62
C ALA A 401 -22.14 7.00 5.90
N ASN A 402 -22.08 5.68 6.01
CA ASN A 402 -23.01 4.74 5.38
C ASN A 402 -24.25 4.50 6.26
N TYR A 403 -24.87 5.55 6.78
CA TYR A 403 -26.07 5.44 7.62
C TYR A 403 -26.94 6.70 7.54
N GLU A 404 -28.24 6.52 7.78
CA GLU A 404 -29.26 7.57 7.61
C GLU A 404 -28.98 8.86 8.41
N LYS A 405 -28.41 8.74 9.60
CA LYS A 405 -28.14 9.88 10.50
C LYS A 405 -26.76 10.51 10.31
N ALA A 406 -25.99 10.09 9.29
CA ALA A 406 -24.61 10.55 9.09
C ALA A 406 -24.49 12.09 8.97
N GLU A 407 -25.43 12.73 8.29
CA GLU A 407 -25.44 14.18 8.15
C GLU A 407 -25.63 14.90 9.50
N ALA A 408 -26.47 14.37 10.36
CA ALA A 408 -26.73 14.95 11.67
C ALA A 408 -25.59 14.73 12.68
N ILE A 409 -24.90 13.57 12.57
CA ILE A 409 -23.87 13.17 13.54
C ILE A 409 -22.47 13.64 13.08
N GLU A 410 -22.17 13.54 11.79
CA GLU A 410 -20.84 13.79 11.25
C GLU A 410 -20.80 15.01 10.30
N GLY A 411 -21.93 15.68 10.07
CA GLY A 411 -22.03 16.78 9.13
C GLY A 411 -21.87 16.37 7.66
N MET A 412 -22.00 15.07 7.38
CA MET A 412 -21.72 14.51 6.08
C MET A 412 -22.97 14.23 5.28
N ARG A 413 -23.06 14.85 4.12
CA ARG A 413 -24.18 14.62 3.21
C ARG A 413 -24.23 13.18 2.74
N LYS A 414 -25.45 12.63 2.66
CA LYS A 414 -25.73 11.37 1.98
C LYS A 414 -25.27 11.44 0.52
N THR A 415 -24.52 10.44 0.07
CA THR A 415 -24.07 10.36 -1.33
C THR A 415 -24.75 9.21 -2.05
N PRO A 416 -25.00 9.35 -3.36
CA PRO A 416 -25.59 8.27 -4.16
C PRO A 416 -24.62 7.07 -4.33
N ILE A 417 -23.35 7.27 -4.05
CA ILE A 417 -22.30 6.24 -4.15
C ILE A 417 -21.67 6.06 -2.76
N PRO A 418 -21.38 4.80 -2.33
CA PRO A 418 -20.67 4.55 -1.09
C PRO A 418 -19.32 5.25 -1.05
N ARG A 419 -18.95 5.79 0.09
CA ARG A 419 -17.62 6.37 0.35
C ARG A 419 -16.76 5.39 1.11
N PHE A 420 -15.49 5.31 0.75
CA PHE A 420 -14.58 4.34 1.34
C PHE A 420 -13.31 4.99 1.87
N LEU A 421 -12.81 4.42 2.95
CA LEU A 421 -11.44 4.58 3.41
C LEU A 421 -10.74 3.24 3.28
N ASN A 422 -9.50 3.25 2.85
CA ASN A 422 -8.67 2.05 2.82
C ASN A 422 -7.66 2.14 3.97
N GLY A 423 -7.56 1.08 4.73
CA GLY A 423 -6.63 0.94 5.84
C GLY A 423 -5.76 -0.31 5.72
N PRO A 424 -4.67 -0.39 6.51
CA PRO A 424 -3.78 -1.54 6.53
C PRO A 424 -4.48 -2.76 7.16
N SER A 425 -4.14 -3.95 6.68
CA SER A 425 -4.62 -5.20 7.29
C SER A 425 -4.24 -5.32 8.77
N ALA A 426 -3.17 -4.67 9.19
CA ALA A 426 -2.77 -4.59 10.60
C ALA A 426 -3.82 -3.94 11.52
N ALA A 427 -4.74 -3.13 10.97
CA ALA A 427 -5.83 -2.54 11.75
C ALA A 427 -6.84 -3.59 12.24
N LEU A 428 -6.92 -4.76 11.60
CA LEU A 428 -7.77 -5.86 12.05
C LEU A 428 -7.13 -6.65 13.19
N GLY A 429 -7.90 -6.84 14.25
CA GLY A 429 -7.55 -7.71 15.37
C GLY A 429 -8.27 -9.05 15.27
N TYR A 430 -7.51 -10.11 15.10
CA TYR A 430 -8.04 -11.49 15.03
C TYR A 430 -7.66 -12.33 16.24
N GLU A 431 -6.59 -11.94 16.92
CA GLU A 431 -6.07 -12.70 18.04
C GLU A 431 -6.57 -12.12 19.37
N ALA A 432 -7.07 -13.01 20.20
CA ALA A 432 -7.40 -12.78 21.60
C ALA A 432 -8.43 -11.67 21.91
N ASN A 433 -9.23 -11.20 20.94
CA ASN A 433 -10.25 -10.15 21.16
C ASN A 433 -9.69 -8.97 21.97
N LYS A 434 -8.53 -8.45 21.55
CA LYS A 434 -7.82 -7.36 22.23
C LYS A 434 -7.55 -6.20 21.31
N ILE A 435 -7.73 -5.00 21.84
CA ILE A 435 -7.25 -3.76 21.26
C ILE A 435 -6.02 -3.31 22.03
N GLN A 436 -4.90 -3.14 21.32
CA GLN A 436 -3.67 -2.62 21.89
C GLN A 436 -3.53 -1.13 21.51
N LEU A 437 -3.86 -0.24 22.44
CA LEU A 437 -3.78 1.19 22.20
C LEU A 437 -2.31 1.63 22.02
N ALA A 438 -2.12 2.55 21.09
CA ALA A 438 -0.84 3.22 20.93
C ALA A 438 -0.47 4.01 22.23
N LYS A 439 0.81 4.05 22.59
CA LYS A 439 1.29 4.80 23.79
C LYS A 439 0.85 6.26 23.81
N ARG A 440 0.72 6.86 22.62
CA ARG A 440 0.33 8.26 22.44
C ARG A 440 -1.18 8.50 22.45
N ALA A 441 -2.02 7.46 22.46
CA ALA A 441 -3.46 7.60 22.45
C ALA A 441 -3.93 8.40 23.69
N THR A 442 -4.75 9.42 23.46
CA THR A 442 -5.29 10.31 24.50
C THR A 442 -6.79 10.21 24.60
N SER A 443 -7.49 10.28 23.46
CA SER A 443 -8.92 10.20 23.35
C SER A 443 -9.33 9.24 22.26
N LEU A 444 -10.38 8.50 22.52
CA LEU A 444 -10.89 7.45 21.64
C LEU A 444 -12.38 7.63 21.42
N ASP A 445 -12.88 7.11 20.33
CA ASP A 445 -14.25 6.68 20.23
C ASP A 445 -14.34 5.19 19.89
N ALA A 446 -15.38 4.54 20.32
CA ALA A 446 -15.66 3.14 20.05
C ALA A 446 -17.06 2.97 19.50
N GLY A 447 -17.22 2.04 18.56
CA GLY A 447 -18.51 1.71 17.98
C GLY A 447 -18.59 0.24 17.58
N VAL A 448 -19.81 -0.22 17.30
CA VAL A 448 -20.07 -1.51 16.69
C VAL A 448 -20.50 -1.32 15.24
N GLU A 449 -20.04 -2.18 14.37
CA GLU A 449 -20.37 -2.19 12.94
C GLU A 449 -20.41 -3.61 12.38
N MET A 450 -20.98 -3.77 11.19
CA MET A 450 -20.88 -5.03 10.44
C MET A 450 -19.72 -5.00 9.49
N ALA A 451 -19.13 -6.16 9.26
CA ALA A 451 -18.19 -6.41 8.19
C ALA A 451 -18.64 -7.58 7.32
N PHE A 452 -18.17 -7.58 6.09
CA PHE A 452 -18.21 -8.76 5.23
C PHE A 452 -16.83 -9.01 4.61
N VAL A 453 -16.57 -10.26 4.25
CA VAL A 453 -15.29 -10.67 3.69
C VAL A 453 -15.47 -11.20 2.27
N ILE A 454 -14.55 -10.85 1.40
CA ILE A 454 -14.53 -11.29 0.01
C ILE A 454 -14.01 -12.72 -0.07
N GLY A 455 -14.74 -13.58 -0.75
CA GLY A 455 -14.41 -15.00 -0.93
C GLY A 455 -13.85 -15.34 -2.31
N ARG A 456 -14.03 -14.47 -3.30
CA ARG A 456 -13.59 -14.70 -4.68
C ARG A 456 -13.00 -13.42 -5.26
N LEU A 457 -12.05 -13.56 -6.20
CA LEU A 457 -11.54 -12.43 -6.97
C LEU A 457 -12.71 -11.67 -7.59
N ALA A 458 -12.87 -10.41 -7.22
CA ALA A 458 -14.00 -9.57 -7.62
C ALA A 458 -13.52 -8.35 -8.39
N SER A 459 -13.89 -8.26 -9.66
CA SER A 459 -13.53 -7.20 -10.58
C SER A 459 -14.69 -6.88 -11.51
N GLY A 460 -15.19 -5.65 -11.52
CA GLY A 460 -16.33 -5.24 -12.35
C GLY A 460 -17.66 -5.89 -11.96
N VAL A 461 -17.81 -6.34 -10.72
CA VAL A 461 -18.97 -7.10 -10.23
C VAL A 461 -20.20 -6.20 -10.16
N LYS A 462 -21.33 -6.70 -10.68
CA LYS A 462 -22.62 -6.01 -10.54
C LYS A 462 -23.27 -6.34 -9.21
N ALA A 463 -24.06 -5.41 -8.66
CA ALA A 463 -24.75 -5.62 -7.39
C ALA A 463 -25.62 -6.90 -7.39
N ALA A 464 -26.24 -7.23 -8.54
CA ALA A 464 -27.05 -8.44 -8.67
C ALA A 464 -26.27 -9.76 -8.47
N ASP A 465 -24.95 -9.73 -8.73
CA ASP A 465 -24.08 -10.91 -8.66
C ASP A 465 -23.18 -10.90 -7.42
N ALA A 466 -23.21 -9.82 -6.64
CA ALA A 466 -22.25 -9.57 -5.55
C ALA A 466 -22.29 -10.63 -4.43
N ALA A 467 -23.46 -11.25 -4.20
CA ALA A 467 -23.61 -12.30 -3.19
C ALA A 467 -22.69 -13.50 -3.44
N ASP A 468 -22.37 -13.82 -4.69
CA ASP A 468 -21.48 -14.92 -5.06
C ASP A 468 -20.00 -14.65 -4.73
N TYR A 469 -19.67 -13.41 -4.38
CA TYR A 469 -18.33 -12.97 -4.04
C TYR A 469 -18.10 -12.77 -2.54
N ILE A 470 -19.18 -12.73 -1.76
CA ILE A 470 -19.11 -12.56 -0.30
C ILE A 470 -19.03 -13.94 0.37
N LEU A 471 -17.98 -14.15 1.15
CA LEU A 471 -17.78 -15.40 1.89
C LEU A 471 -18.59 -15.44 3.20
N GLY A 472 -18.79 -14.29 3.83
CA GLY A 472 -19.52 -14.24 5.11
C GLY A 472 -19.52 -12.86 5.75
N TYR A 473 -20.18 -12.78 6.89
CA TYR A 473 -20.44 -11.56 7.66
C TYR A 473 -20.01 -11.73 9.11
N ALA A 474 -19.58 -10.65 9.75
CA ALA A 474 -19.19 -10.65 11.16
C ALA A 474 -19.44 -9.30 11.82
N PRO A 475 -19.79 -9.26 13.14
CA PRO A 475 -19.78 -8.02 13.91
C PRO A 475 -18.34 -7.56 14.18
N VAL A 476 -18.14 -6.26 14.29
CA VAL A 476 -16.84 -5.65 14.57
C VAL A 476 -16.96 -4.63 15.69
N VAL A 477 -16.09 -4.70 16.69
CA VAL A 477 -15.82 -3.58 17.60
C VAL A 477 -14.70 -2.77 17.01
N SER A 478 -14.98 -1.51 16.70
CA SER A 478 -14.00 -0.61 16.10
C SER A 478 -13.70 0.58 17.00
N VAL A 479 -12.43 0.97 17.06
CA VAL A 479 -11.95 2.12 17.82
C VAL A 479 -11.30 3.12 16.86
N SER A 480 -11.51 4.41 17.12
CA SER A 480 -10.78 5.50 16.48
C SER A 480 -9.98 6.26 17.53
N ASP A 481 -8.71 6.52 17.22
CA ASP A 481 -7.78 7.27 18.07
C ASP A 481 -7.72 8.74 17.60
N HIS A 482 -8.30 9.64 18.36
CA HIS A 482 -8.35 11.06 18.04
C HIS A 482 -7.06 11.82 18.34
N SER A 483 -6.07 11.19 18.97
CA SER A 483 -4.76 11.82 19.25
C SER A 483 -4.00 12.25 17.98
N PHE A 484 -4.39 11.74 16.83
CA PHE A 484 -3.92 12.25 15.55
C PHE A 484 -4.39 13.68 15.27
N ALA A 485 -5.64 14.00 15.63
CA ALA A 485 -6.22 15.33 15.47
C ALA A 485 -5.64 16.35 16.46
N ASP A 486 -5.22 15.92 17.64
CA ASP A 486 -4.61 16.79 18.67
C ASP A 486 -3.30 17.45 18.20
N ARG A 487 -2.70 16.96 17.12
CA ARG A 487 -1.49 17.50 16.51
C ARG A 487 -1.76 18.61 15.49
N VAL A 488 -3.01 18.78 15.10
CA VAL A 488 -3.41 19.85 14.17
C VAL A 488 -3.36 21.17 14.91
N VAL A 489 -2.54 22.10 14.43
CA VAL A 489 -2.34 23.41 15.04
C VAL A 489 -2.81 24.49 14.07
N GLU A 490 -3.72 25.33 14.52
CA GLU A 490 -4.21 26.47 13.73
C GLU A 490 -3.13 27.56 13.52
N PRO A 491 -3.06 28.23 12.36
CA PRO A 491 -3.87 27.98 11.18
C PRO A 491 -3.45 26.69 10.46
N CYS A 492 -4.41 25.89 10.01
CA CYS A 492 -4.18 24.64 9.33
C CYS A 492 -5.05 24.52 8.07
N THR A 493 -4.65 23.65 7.15
CA THR A 493 -5.44 23.33 5.96
C THR A 493 -6.59 22.37 6.31
N GLN A 494 -7.60 22.28 5.46
CA GLN A 494 -8.67 21.28 5.61
C GLN A 494 -8.10 19.86 5.57
N GLN A 495 -7.05 19.62 4.80
CA GLN A 495 -6.35 18.34 4.77
C GLN A 495 -5.80 17.95 6.14
N GLU A 496 -5.10 18.87 6.81
CA GLU A 496 -4.59 18.65 8.17
C GLU A 496 -5.71 18.37 9.16
N LYS A 497 -6.93 18.88 8.92
CA LYS A 497 -8.12 18.58 9.72
C LYS A 497 -8.70 17.19 9.44
N HIS A 498 -8.74 16.78 8.18
CA HIS A 498 -9.46 15.57 7.76
C HIS A 498 -8.59 14.30 7.72
N LEU A 499 -7.31 14.39 7.36
CA LEU A 499 -6.43 13.22 7.31
C LEU A 499 -6.30 12.47 8.65
N PRO A 500 -6.27 13.14 9.81
CA PRO A 500 -6.28 12.47 11.10
C PRO A 500 -7.43 11.50 11.29
N THR A 501 -8.60 11.78 10.72
CA THR A 501 -9.79 10.91 10.82
C THR A 501 -9.59 9.57 10.08
N ILE A 502 -8.78 9.58 9.02
CA ILE A 502 -8.43 8.37 8.28
C ILE A 502 -7.50 7.49 9.11
N TYR A 503 -6.46 8.08 9.69
CA TYR A 503 -5.46 7.35 10.49
C TYR A 503 -5.99 6.91 11.85
N ALA A 504 -7.01 7.57 12.36
CA ALA A 504 -7.60 7.27 13.66
C ALA A 504 -8.00 5.79 13.80
N ARG A 505 -8.31 5.12 12.67
CA ARG A 505 -8.71 3.71 12.62
C ARG A 505 -7.58 2.74 12.24
N TRP A 506 -6.36 3.23 11.98
CA TRP A 506 -5.25 2.42 11.48
C TRP A 506 -4.37 1.79 12.57
N GLY A 507 -4.66 2.08 13.84
CA GLY A 507 -3.95 1.43 14.94
C GLY A 507 -4.06 -0.09 14.85
N GLU A 508 -2.98 -0.78 15.17
CA GLU A 508 -2.90 -2.24 15.13
C GLU A 508 -3.96 -2.88 16.02
N GLY A 509 -4.84 -3.69 15.41
CA GLY A 509 -5.94 -4.34 16.12
C GLY A 509 -7.09 -3.41 16.52
N TYR A 510 -7.19 -2.19 15.99
CA TYR A 510 -8.28 -1.25 16.32
C TYR A 510 -9.66 -1.69 15.78
N GLN A 511 -9.69 -2.70 14.94
CA GLN A 511 -10.88 -3.28 14.34
C GLN A 511 -10.96 -4.77 14.75
N VAL A 512 -11.60 -5.09 15.85
CA VAL A 512 -11.72 -6.48 16.33
C VAL A 512 -12.94 -7.12 15.73
N VAL A 513 -12.70 -8.17 14.92
CA VAL A 513 -13.71 -8.90 14.17
C VAL A 513 -14.16 -10.11 14.98
N GLY A 514 -15.47 -10.29 15.09
CA GLY A 514 -16.11 -11.46 15.71
C GLY A 514 -16.10 -12.70 14.80
N SER A 515 -16.88 -13.70 15.18
CA SER A 515 -17.00 -14.94 14.40
C SER A 515 -17.71 -14.69 13.06
N TRP A 516 -17.14 -15.21 11.98
CA TRP A 516 -17.71 -15.14 10.65
C TRP A 516 -18.86 -16.14 10.47
N GLN A 517 -19.95 -15.69 9.89
CA GLN A 517 -21.09 -16.53 9.48
C GLN A 517 -21.28 -16.40 7.96
N LYS A 518 -21.54 -17.55 7.29
CA LYS A 518 -21.77 -17.56 5.84
C LYS A 518 -23.11 -16.97 5.44
N ASP A 519 -24.12 -17.20 6.29
CA ASP A 519 -25.47 -16.75 6.00
C ASP A 519 -25.58 -15.25 6.16
N GLU A 520 -26.35 -14.64 5.28
CA GLU A 520 -26.66 -13.22 5.33
C GLU A 520 -27.42 -12.89 6.63
N PRO A 521 -27.06 -11.80 7.33
CA PRO A 521 -27.76 -11.41 8.55
C PRO A 521 -29.19 -10.93 8.28
N ASP A 522 -30.05 -11.00 9.32
CA ASP A 522 -31.30 -10.23 9.28
C ASP A 522 -30.96 -8.73 9.32
N TRP A 523 -31.12 -8.06 8.19
CA TRP A 523 -30.83 -6.63 8.07
C TRP A 523 -31.74 -5.72 8.92
N ASN A 524 -32.70 -6.27 9.67
CA ASN A 524 -33.46 -5.55 10.69
C ASN A 524 -32.95 -5.81 12.11
N ALA A 525 -31.90 -6.61 12.25
CA ALA A 525 -31.38 -6.97 13.56
C ALA A 525 -30.86 -5.75 14.33
N PRO A 526 -31.11 -5.71 15.66
CA PRO A 526 -30.55 -4.68 16.52
C PRO A 526 -29.05 -4.89 16.71
N MET A 527 -28.35 -3.79 16.94
CA MET A 527 -26.94 -3.79 17.33
C MET A 527 -26.70 -2.84 18.50
N LYS A 528 -25.78 -3.23 19.37
CA LYS A 528 -25.47 -2.47 20.58
C LYS A 528 -23.98 -2.59 20.92
N LEU A 529 -23.38 -1.49 21.37
CA LEU A 529 -22.10 -1.49 22.07
C LEU A 529 -22.33 -1.00 23.51
N THR A 530 -21.76 -1.71 24.48
CA THR A 530 -21.73 -1.29 25.88
C THR A 530 -20.29 -1.23 26.37
N ILE A 531 -19.90 -0.09 26.93
CA ILE A 531 -18.62 0.10 27.64
C ILE A 531 -18.95 0.27 29.12
N PRO A 532 -18.66 -0.72 29.98
CA PRO A 532 -19.07 -0.71 31.37
C PRO A 532 -18.56 0.53 32.12
N GLY A 533 -19.50 1.24 32.77
CA GLY A 533 -19.15 2.45 33.53
C GLY A 533 -18.89 3.71 32.71
N VAL A 534 -19.01 3.64 31.38
CA VAL A 534 -18.76 4.77 30.47
C VAL A 534 -20.02 5.13 29.68
N GLY A 535 -20.56 4.18 28.91
CA GLY A 535 -21.72 4.45 28.07
C GLY A 535 -22.11 3.30 27.18
N GLU A 536 -23.20 3.51 26.46
CA GLU A 536 -23.68 2.55 25.46
C GLU A 536 -24.24 3.27 24.25
N THR A 537 -24.33 2.55 23.14
CA THR A 537 -24.92 3.02 21.89
C THR A 537 -25.71 1.89 21.25
N GLU A 538 -26.83 2.21 20.62
CA GLU A 538 -27.77 1.27 20.02
C GLU A 538 -28.15 1.73 18.61
N GLY A 539 -28.39 0.77 17.72
CA GLY A 539 -28.86 0.99 16.36
C GLY A 539 -29.42 -0.29 15.75
N SER A 540 -29.65 -0.25 14.46
CA SER A 540 -30.15 -1.38 13.69
C SER A 540 -29.41 -1.50 12.37
N LEU A 541 -29.23 -2.73 11.88
CA LEU A 541 -28.65 -2.98 10.55
C LEU A 541 -29.49 -2.36 9.42
N SER A 542 -30.79 -2.11 9.66
CA SER A 542 -31.67 -1.41 8.69
C SER A 542 -31.31 0.07 8.48
N GLU A 543 -30.44 0.63 9.30
CA GLU A 543 -30.00 2.03 9.16
C GLU A 543 -28.86 2.20 8.12
N TYR A 544 -28.30 1.10 7.60
CA TYR A 544 -27.34 1.19 6.49
C TYR A 544 -28.01 1.73 5.22
N VAL A 545 -27.32 2.68 4.57
CA VAL A 545 -27.81 3.32 3.33
C VAL A 545 -27.45 2.49 2.11
N HIS A 546 -26.24 1.94 2.09
CA HIS A 546 -25.75 1.10 1.01
C HIS A 546 -25.60 -0.34 1.50
N SER A 547 -26.12 -1.26 0.71
CA SER A 547 -26.02 -2.69 0.94
C SER A 547 -24.61 -3.21 0.63
N PRO A 548 -24.21 -4.40 1.11
CA PRO A 548 -22.96 -5.05 0.70
C PRO A 548 -22.83 -5.19 -0.82
N ALA A 549 -23.93 -5.46 -1.51
CA ALA A 549 -23.95 -5.61 -2.96
C ALA A 549 -23.58 -4.30 -3.70
N GLU A 550 -24.18 -3.18 -3.30
CA GLU A 550 -23.86 -1.86 -3.86
C GLU A 550 -22.41 -1.44 -3.53
N ILE A 551 -21.92 -1.82 -2.36
CA ILE A 551 -20.55 -1.58 -1.94
C ILE A 551 -19.56 -2.35 -2.82
N VAL A 552 -19.79 -3.64 -3.05
CA VAL A 552 -18.97 -4.48 -3.94
C VAL A 552 -18.96 -3.92 -5.36
N GLU A 553 -20.13 -3.58 -5.92
CA GLU A 553 -20.21 -2.96 -7.26
C GLU A 553 -19.40 -1.67 -7.34
N ALA A 554 -19.54 -0.78 -6.35
CA ALA A 554 -18.86 0.50 -6.36
C ALA A 554 -17.33 0.37 -6.30
N ILE A 555 -16.80 -0.51 -5.43
CA ILE A 555 -15.35 -0.72 -5.32
C ILE A 555 -14.83 -1.40 -6.59
N THR A 556 -15.48 -2.48 -7.02
CA THR A 556 -14.96 -3.33 -8.10
C THR A 556 -15.06 -2.70 -9.48
N LYS A 557 -15.73 -1.57 -9.59
CA LYS A 557 -15.75 -0.78 -10.83
C LYS A 557 -14.33 -0.39 -11.30
N TYR A 558 -13.42 -0.13 -10.37
CA TYR A 558 -12.06 0.35 -10.67
C TYR A 558 -10.94 -0.41 -9.96
N ILE A 559 -11.27 -1.15 -8.90
CA ILE A 559 -10.33 -1.80 -8.00
C ILE A 559 -10.70 -3.26 -7.88
N THR A 560 -9.75 -4.16 -8.06
CA THR A 560 -9.98 -5.58 -7.79
C THR A 560 -9.96 -5.81 -6.29
N LEU A 561 -11.00 -6.48 -5.77
CA LEU A 561 -11.03 -7.04 -4.43
C LEU A 561 -10.52 -8.48 -4.47
N PHE A 562 -9.67 -8.81 -3.52
CA PHE A 562 -9.03 -10.11 -3.42
C PHE A 562 -9.69 -10.98 -2.34
N PRO A 563 -9.67 -12.32 -2.49
CA PRO A 563 -10.13 -13.21 -1.42
C PRO A 563 -9.42 -12.88 -0.10
N GLY A 564 -10.21 -12.69 0.95
CA GLY A 564 -9.72 -12.26 2.26
C GLY A 564 -9.77 -10.76 2.52
N ASP A 565 -10.04 -9.92 1.53
CA ASP A 565 -10.29 -8.48 1.77
C ASP A 565 -11.53 -8.31 2.63
N VAL A 566 -11.44 -7.43 3.63
CA VAL A 566 -12.51 -7.16 4.60
C VAL A 566 -13.09 -5.78 4.38
N ILE A 567 -14.41 -5.70 4.33
CA ILE A 567 -15.14 -4.46 4.18
C ILE A 567 -15.97 -4.19 5.44
N LEU A 568 -15.68 -3.10 6.12
CA LEU A 568 -16.43 -2.58 7.27
C LEU A 568 -17.52 -1.64 6.77
N MET A 569 -18.75 -1.84 7.23
CA MET A 569 -19.92 -1.11 6.70
C MET A 569 -20.18 0.24 7.36
N GLY A 570 -19.45 0.60 8.41
CA GLY A 570 -19.62 1.83 9.17
C GLY A 570 -20.50 1.67 10.43
N ARG A 571 -20.44 2.66 11.31
CA ARG A 571 -21.02 2.63 12.65
C ARG A 571 -22.42 3.24 12.68
N VAL A 572 -23.46 2.49 12.41
CA VAL A 572 -24.85 2.98 12.41
C VAL A 572 -25.39 3.26 13.80
N ALA A 573 -24.93 2.52 14.81
CA ALA A 573 -25.35 2.70 16.20
C ALA A 573 -24.73 3.94 16.89
N GLY A 574 -23.89 4.70 16.19
CA GLY A 574 -23.15 5.80 16.77
C GLY A 574 -21.85 5.37 17.45
N ARG A 575 -21.40 6.19 18.41
CA ARG A 575 -20.10 5.99 19.07
C ARG A 575 -20.13 6.38 20.54
N VAL A 576 -19.29 5.74 21.34
CA VAL A 576 -19.03 6.10 22.75
C VAL A 576 -17.63 6.71 22.82
N GLU A 577 -17.54 7.95 23.29
CA GLU A 577 -16.27 8.65 23.52
C GLU A 577 -15.68 8.25 24.87
N ILE A 578 -14.37 8.05 24.94
CA ILE A 578 -13.66 7.62 26.15
C ILE A 578 -12.21 8.09 26.13
N ALA A 579 -11.68 8.52 27.27
CA ALA A 579 -10.24 8.78 27.41
C ALA A 579 -9.45 7.45 27.33
N ALA A 580 -8.31 7.46 26.65
CA ALA A 580 -7.51 6.25 26.47
C ALA A 580 -7.05 5.64 27.82
N GLU A 581 -6.78 6.47 28.82
CA GLU A 581 -6.43 6.04 30.18
C GLU A 581 -7.62 5.34 30.88
N GLN A 582 -8.82 5.82 30.66
CA GLN A 582 -10.04 5.22 31.21
C GLN A 582 -10.39 3.91 30.51
N ALA A 583 -10.04 3.76 29.25
CA ALA A 583 -10.31 2.57 28.45
C ALA A 583 -9.42 1.37 28.86
N ASP A 584 -8.25 1.63 29.45
CA ASP A 584 -7.29 0.58 29.84
C ASP A 584 -7.90 -0.39 30.86
N GLY A 585 -7.85 -1.67 30.54
CA GLY A 585 -8.43 -2.75 31.36
C GLY A 585 -9.93 -2.94 31.22
N LEU A 586 -10.65 -2.13 30.44
CA LEU A 586 -12.07 -2.33 30.20
C LEU A 586 -12.32 -3.43 29.16
N CYS A 587 -13.50 -4.04 29.27
CA CYS A 587 -14.03 -4.97 28.28
C CYS A 587 -15.21 -4.32 27.56
N PHE A 588 -15.04 -4.02 26.27
CA PHE A 588 -16.10 -3.52 25.39
C PHE A 588 -16.96 -4.70 24.95
N LYS A 589 -18.27 -4.57 25.06
CA LYS A 589 -19.23 -5.63 24.73
C LYS A 589 -20.09 -5.20 23.57
N ALA A 590 -20.03 -5.95 22.47
CA ALA A 590 -20.86 -5.71 21.31
C ALA A 590 -21.82 -6.89 21.09
N SER A 591 -23.09 -6.58 20.81
CA SER A 591 -24.08 -7.55 20.39
C SER A 591 -24.71 -7.10 19.07
N VAL A 592 -24.86 -8.04 18.16
CA VAL A 592 -25.62 -7.90 16.93
C VAL A 592 -26.55 -9.09 16.83
N GLY A 593 -27.84 -8.85 16.56
CA GLY A 593 -28.82 -9.92 16.52
C GLY A 593 -28.43 -11.00 15.50
N GLY A 594 -28.49 -12.27 15.94
CA GLY A 594 -28.08 -13.41 15.13
C GLY A 594 -26.59 -13.80 15.23
N PHE A 595 -25.77 -13.01 15.95
CA PHE A 595 -24.34 -13.30 16.17
C PHE A 595 -24.02 -13.50 17.65
N ASP A 596 -22.91 -14.19 17.91
CA ASP A 596 -22.38 -14.30 19.26
C ASP A 596 -21.92 -12.94 19.79
N GLU A 597 -22.06 -12.73 21.10
CA GLU A 597 -21.59 -11.52 21.75
C GLU A 597 -20.07 -11.39 21.61
N LEU A 598 -19.60 -10.25 21.12
CA LEU A 598 -18.19 -9.95 20.97
C LEU A 598 -17.69 -9.16 22.18
N ASN A 599 -16.80 -9.77 22.94
CA ASN A 599 -16.18 -9.17 24.12
C ASN A 599 -14.72 -8.80 23.78
N VAL A 600 -14.36 -7.52 23.90
CA VAL A 600 -13.06 -6.99 23.48
C VAL A 600 -12.37 -6.32 24.64
N GLU A 601 -11.21 -6.84 25.04
CA GLU A 601 -10.38 -6.24 26.07
C GLU A 601 -9.53 -5.11 25.48
N VAL A 602 -9.50 -3.96 26.15
CA VAL A 602 -8.63 -2.84 25.75
C VAL A 602 -7.43 -2.76 26.68
N ARG A 603 -6.25 -2.67 26.08
CA ARG A 603 -4.99 -2.52 26.81
C ARG A 603 -4.18 -1.35 26.23
N ARG A 604 -3.54 -0.60 27.12
CA ARG A 604 -2.57 0.43 26.76
C ARG A 604 -1.16 -0.14 26.72
N SER A 605 -0.38 0.26 25.73
CA SER A 605 1.04 -0.17 25.56
C SER A 605 1.95 0.40 26.63
#